data_87ee6f9fa9faad7148e39b5c4eae830b
#
_entry.id   87ee6f9fa9faad7148e39b5c4eae830b
#
_cell.length_a   1.000
_cell.length_b   1.000
_cell.length_c   1.000
_cell.angle_alpha   90.00
_cell.angle_beta   90.00
_cell.angle_gamma   90.00
#
_symmetry.space_group_name_H-M   'P 1'
#
loop_
_entity.id
_entity.type
_entity.pdbx_description
1 polymer ?
#
loop_
_entity_poly.entity_id
_entity_poly.type
_entity_poly.pdbx_seq_one_letter_code
_entity_poly.pdbx_strand_id
1 'polypeptide(L)'
;MATFHFDLVSPEKIAFTGDVDQVDVPGLEGDFGVLAGHAPFVAALRPGILTVTTGSTQQKIIVLGGLAEISEKGLTILADVATTLKELDHAAFAAEISGMEAKLSEKQGDELDRAIERLDHFKTIQQQLSTTALH
;
A
#
# COMPACT_ATOMS: atom_id res chain seq x y z
N MET A 1 10.70 4.82 -23.48
CA MET A 1 9.38 4.61 -22.86
C MET A 1 8.99 5.81 -22.04
N ALA A 2 7.70 6.12 -22.05
CA ALA A 2 7.24 7.27 -21.29
C ALA A 2 7.24 6.96 -19.80
N THR A 3 7.76 7.87 -19.01
CA THR A 3 7.73 7.79 -17.54
C THR A 3 6.84 8.88 -16.99
N PHE A 4 6.55 8.80 -15.71
CA PHE A 4 5.85 9.84 -14.98
C PHE A 4 6.47 10.00 -13.59
N HIS A 5 6.28 11.16 -13.01
CA HIS A 5 6.80 11.42 -11.67
C HIS A 5 5.91 10.79 -10.62
N PHE A 6 6.52 10.14 -9.62
CA PHE A 6 5.80 9.52 -8.51
C PHE A 6 6.40 9.95 -7.18
N ASP A 7 5.54 10.44 -6.29
CA ASP A 7 5.89 10.75 -4.91
C ASP A 7 5.03 9.92 -3.97
N LEU A 8 5.67 9.23 -3.04
CA LEU A 8 5.01 8.51 -1.96
C LEU A 8 5.45 9.12 -0.65
N VAL A 9 4.50 9.72 0.06
CA VAL A 9 4.77 10.48 1.28
C VAL A 9 3.94 9.94 2.42
N SER A 10 4.55 9.81 3.59
CA SER A 10 3.84 9.54 4.85
C SER A 10 4.12 10.69 5.81
N PRO A 11 3.39 10.80 6.93
CA PRO A 11 3.65 11.86 7.90
C PRO A 11 5.09 11.89 8.42
N GLU A 12 5.76 10.76 8.43
CA GLU A 12 7.12 10.65 8.97
C GLU A 12 8.22 10.90 7.95
N LYS A 13 7.95 10.63 6.65
CA LYS A 13 9.03 10.67 5.65
C LYS A 13 8.50 10.67 4.22
N ILE A 14 9.40 11.00 3.31
CA ILE A 14 9.20 10.75 1.88
C ILE A 14 9.71 9.32 1.64
N ALA A 15 8.81 8.40 1.35
CA ALA A 15 9.16 7.00 1.16
C ALA A 15 9.71 6.71 -0.24
N PHE A 16 9.29 7.49 -1.23
CA PHE A 16 9.76 7.36 -2.60
C PHE A 16 9.54 8.68 -3.34
N THR A 17 10.49 9.04 -4.19
CA THR A 17 10.32 10.12 -5.15
C THR A 17 11.18 9.83 -6.37
N GLY A 18 10.62 10.00 -7.55
CA GLY A 18 11.35 9.78 -8.79
C GLY A 18 10.44 9.50 -9.97
N ASP A 19 11.06 9.33 -11.15
CA ASP A 19 10.33 8.99 -12.37
C ASP A 19 10.25 7.48 -12.50
N VAL A 20 9.06 6.98 -12.83
CA VAL A 20 8.77 5.55 -12.88
C VAL A 20 7.98 5.20 -14.13
N ASP A 21 7.96 3.90 -14.48
CA ASP A 21 7.21 3.41 -15.64
C ASP A 21 5.77 3.05 -15.28
N GLN A 22 5.57 2.48 -14.09
CA GLN A 22 4.26 1.99 -13.66
C GLN A 22 4.20 1.91 -12.14
N VAL A 23 3.02 2.19 -11.59
CA VAL A 23 2.75 1.95 -10.17
C VAL A 23 1.45 1.15 -10.07
N ASP A 24 1.51 0.00 -9.41
CA ASP A 24 0.32 -0.81 -9.11
C ASP A 24 -0.14 -0.47 -7.70
N VAL A 25 -1.37 -0.03 -7.58
CA VAL A 25 -1.89 0.61 -6.36
C VAL A 25 -3.00 -0.24 -5.74
N PRO A 26 -2.94 -0.50 -4.41
CA PRO A 26 -4.01 -1.22 -3.71
C PRO A 26 -5.15 -0.26 -3.37
N GLY A 27 -6.06 -0.04 -4.33
CA GLY A 27 -7.21 0.83 -4.13
C GLY A 27 -8.24 0.19 -3.20
N LEU A 28 -8.99 1.02 -2.48
CA LEU A 28 -10.03 0.55 -1.58
C LEU A 28 -11.12 -0.21 -2.33
N GLU A 29 -11.44 0.20 -3.55
CA GLU A 29 -12.45 -0.42 -4.39
C GLU A 29 -11.89 -1.43 -5.39
N GLY A 30 -10.59 -1.67 -5.35
CA GLY A 30 -9.91 -2.60 -6.23
C GLY A 30 -8.56 -2.07 -6.66
N ASP A 31 -7.68 -2.99 -7.06
CA ASP A 31 -6.35 -2.62 -7.53
C ASP A 31 -6.43 -1.90 -8.87
N PHE A 32 -5.51 -0.95 -9.06
CA PHE A 32 -5.40 -0.28 -10.35
C PHE A 32 -3.93 0.01 -10.67
N GLY A 33 -3.62 0.04 -11.95
CA GLY A 33 -2.27 0.37 -12.41
C GLY A 33 -2.22 1.77 -12.99
N VAL A 34 -1.16 2.51 -12.70
CA VAL A 34 -0.94 3.86 -13.21
C VAL A 34 0.22 3.81 -14.19
N LEU A 35 -0.02 4.31 -15.40
CA LEU A 35 0.98 4.47 -16.46
C LEU A 35 1.03 5.94 -16.87
N ALA A 36 2.05 6.32 -17.62
CA ALA A 36 2.16 7.67 -18.14
C ALA A 36 0.89 8.02 -18.95
N GLY A 37 0.38 9.22 -18.78
CA GLY A 37 -0.80 9.68 -19.50
C GLY A 37 -2.13 9.25 -18.90
N HIS A 38 -2.13 8.62 -17.72
CA HIS A 38 -3.37 8.23 -17.05
C HIS A 38 -4.22 9.48 -16.79
N ALA A 39 -5.54 9.35 -17.00
CA ALA A 39 -6.46 10.44 -16.73
C ALA A 39 -6.47 10.83 -15.25
N PRO A 40 -6.72 12.11 -14.94
CA PRO A 40 -6.78 12.55 -13.53
C PRO A 40 -7.76 11.71 -12.72
N PHE A 41 -7.36 11.36 -11.50
CA PHE A 41 -8.13 10.44 -10.67
C PHE A 41 -7.71 10.58 -9.21
N VAL A 42 -8.67 10.40 -8.31
CA VAL A 42 -8.42 10.36 -6.87
C VAL A 42 -9.03 9.09 -6.31
N ALA A 43 -8.27 8.34 -5.52
CA ALA A 43 -8.75 7.09 -4.95
C ALA A 43 -8.23 6.90 -3.53
N ALA A 44 -9.08 6.36 -2.66
CA ALA A 44 -8.66 5.92 -1.34
C ALA A 44 -7.93 4.58 -1.46
N LEU A 45 -7.00 4.34 -0.56
CA LEU A 45 -6.21 3.10 -0.52
C LEU A 45 -6.68 2.21 0.64
N ARG A 46 -6.62 0.90 0.39
CA ARG A 46 -6.70 -0.08 1.48
C ARG A 46 -5.29 -0.44 1.92
N PRO A 47 -5.11 -1.02 3.13
CA PRO A 47 -3.81 -1.60 3.48
C PRO A 47 -3.42 -2.66 2.44
N GLY A 48 -2.25 -2.53 1.87
CA GLY A 48 -1.81 -3.43 0.80
C GLY A 48 -0.37 -3.16 0.38
N ILE A 49 0.04 -3.86 -0.67
CA ILE A 49 1.39 -3.71 -1.23
C ILE A 49 1.31 -2.92 -2.52
N LEU A 50 2.06 -1.83 -2.55
CA LEU A 50 2.25 -0.99 -3.72
C LEU A 50 3.46 -1.51 -4.48
N THR A 51 3.36 -1.66 -5.80
CA THR A 51 4.48 -2.10 -6.63
C THR A 51 4.90 -0.97 -7.57
N VAL A 52 6.15 -0.57 -7.47
CA VAL A 52 6.73 0.50 -8.30
C VAL A 52 7.67 -0.15 -9.31
N THR A 53 7.40 0.04 -10.59
CA THR A 53 8.22 -0.52 -11.67
C THR A 53 9.02 0.58 -12.34
N THR A 54 10.34 0.39 -12.40
CA THR A 54 11.27 1.31 -13.09
C THR A 54 12.21 0.44 -13.92
N GLY A 55 12.03 0.43 -15.23
CA GLY A 55 12.80 -0.44 -16.11
C GLY A 55 12.55 -1.90 -15.76
N SER A 56 13.62 -2.64 -15.48
CA SER A 56 13.53 -4.05 -15.08
C SER A 56 13.43 -4.23 -13.55
N THR A 57 13.41 -3.14 -12.80
CA THR A 57 13.39 -3.19 -11.33
C THR A 57 11.97 -2.99 -10.81
N GLN A 58 11.58 -3.81 -9.85
CA GLN A 58 10.33 -3.63 -9.12
C GLN A 58 10.63 -3.44 -7.65
N GLN A 59 10.03 -2.43 -7.06
CA GLN A 59 10.14 -2.17 -5.63
C GLN A 59 8.76 -2.31 -5.00
N LYS A 60 8.68 -3.05 -3.90
CA LYS A 60 7.42 -3.26 -3.19
C LYS A 60 7.43 -2.50 -1.89
N ILE A 61 6.36 -1.76 -1.65
CA ILE A 61 6.22 -0.93 -0.45
C ILE A 61 4.86 -1.22 0.17
N ILE A 62 4.86 -1.49 1.47
CA ILE A 62 3.62 -1.72 2.22
C ILE A 62 3.04 -0.35 2.57
N VAL A 63 1.77 -0.13 2.22
CA VAL A 63 1.03 1.06 2.62
C VAL A 63 -0.16 0.62 3.47
N LEU A 64 -0.43 1.35 4.55
CA LEU A 64 -1.51 1.01 5.47
C LEU A 64 -2.64 2.04 5.35
N GLY A 65 -3.15 2.19 4.12
CA GLY A 65 -4.18 3.15 3.83
C GLY A 65 -3.63 4.47 3.32
N GLY A 66 -4.50 5.37 2.94
CA GLY A 66 -4.12 6.68 2.43
C GLY A 66 -4.92 7.09 1.21
N LEU A 67 -4.35 7.99 0.43
CA LEU A 67 -5.02 8.58 -0.73
C LEU A 67 -4.04 8.68 -1.90
N ALA A 68 -4.51 8.28 -3.09
CA ALA A 68 -3.76 8.44 -4.34
C ALA A 68 -4.39 9.54 -5.18
N GLU A 69 -3.55 10.41 -5.73
CA GLU A 69 -3.99 11.46 -6.65
C GLU A 69 -3.16 11.43 -7.92
N ILE A 70 -3.84 11.29 -9.07
CA ILE A 70 -3.22 11.35 -10.39
C ILE A 70 -3.57 12.71 -10.98
N SER A 71 -2.53 13.44 -11.42
CA SER A 71 -2.69 14.74 -12.09
C SER A 71 -1.77 14.79 -13.29
N GLU A 72 -1.77 15.93 -14.00
CA GLU A 72 -0.85 16.13 -15.12
C GLU A 72 0.62 16.02 -14.69
N LYS A 73 0.90 16.31 -13.42
CA LYS A 73 2.27 16.29 -12.89
C LYS A 73 2.74 14.87 -12.53
N GLY A 74 1.81 13.91 -12.45
CA GLY A 74 2.13 12.53 -12.11
C GLY A 74 1.25 11.99 -11.01
N LEU A 75 1.79 11.04 -10.24
CA LEU A 75 1.09 10.37 -9.16
C LEU A 75 1.66 10.80 -7.82
N THR A 76 0.78 11.19 -6.91
CA THR A 76 1.15 11.44 -5.51
C THR A 76 0.32 10.53 -4.62
N ILE A 77 0.98 9.79 -3.75
CA ILE A 77 0.31 8.98 -2.74
C ILE A 77 0.67 9.52 -1.37
N LEU A 78 -0.37 9.85 -0.60
CA LEU A 78 -0.25 10.24 0.80
C LEU A 78 -0.67 9.03 1.63
N ALA A 79 0.30 8.27 2.11
CA ALA A 79 0.05 7.06 2.87
C ALA A 79 0.02 7.35 4.36
N ASP A 80 -0.85 6.68 5.09
CA ASP A 80 -0.87 6.78 6.55
C ASP A 80 0.42 6.23 7.14
N VAL A 81 0.86 5.10 6.60
CA VAL A 81 2.15 4.49 6.89
C VAL A 81 2.70 3.91 5.59
N ALA A 82 3.98 4.08 5.33
CA ALA A 82 4.65 3.50 4.17
C ALA A 82 5.95 2.84 4.64
N THR A 83 6.09 1.54 4.37
CA THR A 83 7.24 0.75 4.83
C THR A 83 7.78 -0.08 3.67
N THR A 84 9.06 0.06 3.34
CA THR A 84 9.69 -0.78 2.32
C THR A 84 9.90 -2.18 2.91
N LEU A 85 10.07 -3.18 2.04
CA LEU A 85 10.32 -4.54 2.51
C LEU A 85 11.62 -4.64 3.32
N LYS A 86 12.60 -3.82 2.99
CA LYS A 86 13.88 -3.80 3.73
C LYS A 86 13.72 -3.26 5.16
N GLU A 87 12.80 -2.32 5.35
CA GLU A 87 12.56 -1.69 6.64
C GLU A 87 11.60 -2.50 7.51
N LEU A 88 10.89 -3.46 6.91
CA LEU A 88 9.81 -4.16 7.60
C LEU A 88 10.36 -5.07 8.71
N ASP A 89 9.79 -4.91 9.91
CA ASP A 89 9.98 -5.83 11.01
C ASP A 89 8.86 -6.87 10.94
N HIS A 90 9.18 -8.05 10.40
CA HIS A 90 8.19 -9.12 10.20
C HIS A 90 7.57 -9.60 11.52
N ALA A 91 8.37 -9.69 12.57
CA ALA A 91 7.88 -10.12 13.89
C ALA A 91 6.90 -9.10 14.46
N ALA A 92 7.21 -7.81 14.35
CA ALA A 92 6.33 -6.74 14.81
C ALA A 92 5.02 -6.74 14.03
N PHE A 93 5.08 -6.97 12.71
CA PHE A 93 3.89 -7.02 11.87
C PHE A 93 3.00 -8.20 12.25
N ALA A 94 3.58 -9.38 12.46
CA ALA A 94 2.85 -10.56 12.90
C ALA A 94 2.20 -10.34 14.28
N ALA A 95 2.92 -9.68 15.20
CA ALA A 95 2.40 -9.36 16.52
C ALA A 95 1.22 -8.39 16.43
N GLU A 96 1.27 -7.42 15.51
CA GLU A 96 0.16 -6.49 15.30
C GLU A 96 -1.07 -7.22 14.81
N ILE A 97 -0.92 -8.16 13.88
CA ILE A 97 -2.03 -8.99 13.39
C ILE A 97 -2.64 -9.80 14.55
N SER A 98 -1.81 -10.43 15.36
CA SER A 98 -2.29 -11.18 16.52
C SER A 98 -3.05 -10.29 17.49
N GLY A 99 -2.57 -9.07 17.74
CA GLY A 99 -3.24 -8.10 18.57
C GLY A 99 -4.61 -7.68 18.02
N MET A 100 -4.71 -7.50 16.72
CA MET A 100 -5.98 -7.18 16.06
C MET A 100 -6.99 -8.32 16.22
N GLU A 101 -6.53 -9.57 16.05
CA GLU A 101 -7.38 -10.75 16.25
C GLU A 101 -7.90 -10.83 17.68
N ALA A 102 -7.04 -10.59 18.66
CA ALA A 102 -7.41 -10.65 20.06
C ALA A 102 -8.46 -9.59 20.44
N LYS A 103 -8.45 -8.44 19.79
CA LYS A 103 -9.36 -7.34 20.08
C LYS A 103 -10.73 -7.46 19.41
N LEU A 104 -10.91 -8.41 18.50
CA LEU A 104 -12.20 -8.58 17.82
C LEU A 104 -13.34 -8.86 18.80
N SER A 105 -13.09 -9.61 19.87
CA SER A 105 -14.10 -9.94 20.85
C SER A 105 -14.62 -8.74 21.64
N GLU A 106 -13.89 -7.62 21.60
CA GLU A 106 -14.27 -6.39 22.30
C GLU A 106 -15.14 -5.46 21.47
N LYS A 107 -15.38 -5.82 20.20
CA LYS A 107 -16.05 -4.96 19.23
C LYS A 107 -17.39 -5.52 18.82
N GLN A 108 -18.31 -4.63 18.41
CA GLN A 108 -19.65 -5.00 17.96
C GLN A 108 -20.10 -4.13 16.79
N GLY A 109 -21.04 -4.63 16.00
CA GLY A 109 -21.69 -3.88 14.92
C GLY A 109 -20.71 -3.43 13.85
N ASP A 110 -20.86 -2.18 13.40
CA ASP A 110 -20.04 -1.62 12.33
C ASP A 110 -18.56 -1.56 12.69
N GLU A 111 -18.25 -1.35 13.96
CA GLU A 111 -16.86 -1.32 14.43
C GLU A 111 -16.23 -2.70 14.26
N LEU A 112 -16.97 -3.77 14.56
CA LEU A 112 -16.48 -5.14 14.36
C LEU A 112 -16.27 -5.42 12.87
N ASP A 113 -17.21 -5.03 12.02
CA ASP A 113 -17.14 -5.26 10.59
C ASP A 113 -15.91 -4.57 9.99
N ARG A 114 -15.64 -3.33 10.39
CA ARG A 114 -14.46 -2.59 9.93
C ARG A 114 -13.15 -3.22 10.43
N ALA A 115 -13.17 -3.72 11.65
CA ALA A 115 -11.99 -4.38 12.23
C ALA A 115 -11.67 -5.68 11.50
N ILE A 116 -12.69 -6.46 11.15
CA ILE A 116 -12.52 -7.70 10.41
C ILE A 116 -11.95 -7.39 9.01
N GLU A 117 -12.50 -6.39 8.34
CA GLU A 117 -12.02 -6.00 7.01
C GLU A 117 -10.55 -5.56 7.06
N ARG A 118 -10.18 -4.73 8.03
CA ARG A 118 -8.80 -4.29 8.18
C ARG A 118 -7.87 -5.46 8.48
N LEU A 119 -8.29 -6.36 9.34
CA LEU A 119 -7.53 -7.57 9.66
C LEU A 119 -7.31 -8.44 8.42
N ASP A 120 -8.33 -8.61 7.59
CA ASP A 120 -8.23 -9.37 6.35
C ASP A 120 -7.21 -8.75 5.41
N HIS A 121 -7.17 -7.41 5.32
CA HIS A 121 -6.16 -6.72 4.52
C HIS A 121 -4.74 -6.99 5.04
N PHE A 122 -4.55 -6.94 6.35
CA PHE A 122 -3.25 -7.21 6.96
C PHE A 122 -2.81 -8.65 6.73
N LYS A 123 -3.74 -9.61 6.86
CA LYS A 123 -3.43 -11.02 6.60
C LYS A 123 -3.07 -11.25 5.13
N THR A 124 -3.73 -10.56 4.21
CA THR A 124 -3.42 -10.63 2.79
C THR A 124 -2.01 -10.13 2.52
N ILE A 125 -1.62 -9.01 3.14
CA ILE A 125 -0.25 -8.51 3.06
C ILE A 125 0.73 -9.56 3.55
N GLN A 126 0.47 -10.14 4.73
CA GLN A 126 1.34 -11.16 5.32
C GLN A 126 1.51 -12.37 4.40
N GLN A 127 0.42 -12.81 3.77
CA GLN A 127 0.44 -13.92 2.83
C GLN A 127 1.28 -13.57 1.60
N GLN A 128 1.13 -12.37 1.06
CA GLN A 128 1.90 -11.90 -0.09
C GLN A 128 3.40 -11.81 0.24
N LEU A 129 3.73 -11.39 1.46
CA LEU A 129 5.12 -11.33 1.92
C LEU A 129 5.73 -12.72 2.00
N SER A 130 5.00 -13.71 2.51
CA SER A 130 5.48 -15.09 2.57
C SER A 130 5.77 -15.64 1.18
N THR A 131 4.89 -15.37 0.22
CA THR A 131 5.09 -15.78 -1.17
C THR A 131 6.31 -15.09 -1.78
N THR A 132 6.48 -13.80 -1.52
CA THR A 132 7.63 -13.03 -2.00
C THR A 132 8.94 -13.53 -1.41
N ALA A 133 8.93 -13.91 -0.14
CA ALA A 133 10.13 -14.41 0.55
C ALA A 133 10.61 -15.75 0.01
N LEU A 134 9.73 -16.53 -0.64
CA LEU A 134 10.08 -17.81 -1.25
C LEU A 134 10.77 -17.66 -2.61
N HIS A 135 10.74 -16.48 -3.16
CA HIS A 135 11.32 -16.17 -4.46
C HIS A 135 12.49 -15.22 -4.30
#